data_1f1fa16873c0f8018734f9ae3124ea27
#
_entry.id   1f1fa16873c0f8018734f9ae3124ea27
#
_cell.length_a   1.000
_cell.length_b   1.000
_cell.length_c   1.000
_cell.angle_alpha   90.00
_cell.angle_beta   90.00
_cell.angle_gamma   90.00
#
_symmetry.space_group_name_H-M   'P 1'
#
loop_
_entity.id
_entity.type
_entity.pdbx_description
1 polymer ?
#
loop_
_entity_poly.entity_id
_entity_poly.type
_entity_poly.pdbx_seq_one_letter_code
_entity_poly.pdbx_strand_id
1 'polypeptide(L)'
;MKNFFLKLGVCALALTGAAEALAQEQVIQLFAHRGSRFEYDENTLPAFKASYDAGLRGFETDIRMTRDGELVISHDETLARLTPCKRVVETMTAYEIRKVKTNQGNDLIFLPELVDFFADKDNVYIEFEMKTKPVESYPEERLREYCEKVYNTVMAKKPANSLYLFPSSDKRALKMMRLLHPDVDLLLIISKPICEETILEAIDMGIKRLGCRIEG
;
A
#
# COMPACT_ATOMS: atom_id res chain seq x y z
N MET A 1 -48.31 -39.50 -0.70
CA MET A 1 -47.39 -39.30 0.44
C MET A 1 -45.89 -39.30 0.06
N LYS A 2 -45.46 -39.80 -1.11
CA LYS A 2 -44.00 -39.82 -1.48
C LYS A 2 -43.42 -38.51 -1.94
N ASN A 3 -44.24 -37.53 -2.35
CA ASN A 3 -43.72 -36.25 -2.92
C ASN A 3 -43.53 -35.13 -1.88
N PHE A 4 -43.98 -35.31 -0.63
CA PHE A 4 -43.86 -34.29 0.41
C PHE A 4 -42.45 -34.34 1.08
N PHE A 5 -41.87 -35.53 1.20
CA PHE A 5 -40.54 -35.70 1.81
C PHE A 5 -39.39 -35.19 0.89
N LEU A 6 -39.60 -35.24 -0.44
CA LEU A 6 -38.57 -34.79 -1.39
C LEU A 6 -38.44 -33.23 -1.39
N LYS A 7 -39.53 -32.49 -1.17
CA LYS A 7 -39.50 -31.04 -1.08
C LYS A 7 -38.88 -30.51 0.20
N LEU A 8 -39.02 -31.23 1.34
CA LEU A 8 -38.34 -30.85 2.59
C LEU A 8 -36.83 -31.06 2.54
N GLY A 9 -36.37 -32.13 1.87
CA GLY A 9 -34.95 -32.41 1.74
C GLY A 9 -34.18 -31.38 0.93
N VAL A 10 -34.80 -30.86 -0.12
CA VAL A 10 -34.18 -29.81 -0.96
C VAL A 10 -34.10 -28.45 -0.24
N CYS A 11 -35.11 -28.09 0.56
CA CYS A 11 -35.07 -26.87 1.37
C CYS A 11 -34.05 -26.97 2.54
N ALA A 12 -33.85 -28.13 3.13
CA ALA A 12 -32.87 -28.32 4.21
C ALA A 12 -31.43 -28.23 3.67
N LEU A 13 -31.14 -28.78 2.49
CA LEU A 13 -29.82 -28.68 1.85
C LEU A 13 -29.51 -27.23 1.40
N ALA A 14 -30.49 -26.48 0.92
CA ALA A 14 -30.30 -25.08 0.54
C ALA A 14 -30.04 -24.17 1.75
N LEU A 15 -30.62 -24.47 2.92
CA LEU A 15 -30.42 -23.74 4.17
C LEU A 15 -29.05 -24.02 4.81
N THR A 16 -28.56 -25.27 4.74
CA THR A 16 -27.22 -25.59 5.25
C THR A 16 -26.12 -25.02 4.40
N GLY A 17 -26.24 -25.04 3.08
CA GLY A 17 -25.28 -24.42 2.16
C GLY A 17 -25.24 -22.89 2.28
N ALA A 18 -26.36 -22.23 2.57
CA ALA A 18 -26.42 -20.79 2.79
C ALA A 18 -25.82 -20.39 4.17
N ALA A 19 -25.97 -21.24 5.19
CA ALA A 19 -25.39 -21.00 6.51
C ALA A 19 -23.85 -21.19 6.51
N GLU A 20 -23.33 -22.14 5.75
CA GLU A 20 -21.88 -22.34 5.59
C GLU A 20 -21.23 -21.19 4.77
N ALA A 21 -21.94 -20.64 3.80
CA ALA A 21 -21.46 -19.49 3.03
C ALA A 21 -21.38 -18.18 3.85
N LEU A 22 -22.12 -18.08 4.97
CA LEU A 22 -22.13 -16.91 5.87
C LEU A 22 -21.10 -17.03 7.02
N ALA A 23 -20.48 -18.17 7.19
CA ALA A 23 -19.47 -18.42 8.25
C ALA A 23 -18.02 -18.25 7.73
N GLN A 24 -17.80 -17.34 6.78
CA GLN A 24 -16.44 -16.98 6.40
C GLN A 24 -15.84 -16.17 7.55
N GLU A 25 -14.92 -16.79 8.31
CA GLU A 25 -14.17 -16.09 9.36
C GLU A 25 -13.57 -14.80 8.78
N GLN A 26 -13.97 -13.66 9.32
CA GLN A 26 -13.32 -12.39 8.99
C GLN A 26 -11.92 -12.41 9.59
N VAL A 27 -10.93 -12.65 8.76
CA VAL A 27 -9.53 -12.55 9.18
C VAL A 27 -9.16 -11.06 9.28
N ILE A 28 -8.96 -10.59 10.50
CA ILE A 28 -8.41 -9.26 10.74
C ILE A 28 -6.91 -9.32 10.48
N GLN A 29 -6.43 -8.61 9.48
CA GLN A 29 -5.00 -8.48 9.20
C GLN A 29 -4.44 -7.25 9.92
N LEU A 30 -3.39 -7.44 10.71
CA LEU A 30 -2.65 -6.37 11.35
C LEU A 30 -1.56 -5.85 10.43
N PHE A 31 -1.40 -4.52 10.41
CA PHE A 31 -0.43 -3.83 9.56
C PHE A 31 0.58 -3.06 10.40
N ALA A 32 1.85 -3.19 10.02
CA ALA A 32 2.92 -2.30 10.44
C ALA A 32 2.90 -1.04 9.55
N HIS A 33 2.10 -0.05 9.91
CA HIS A 33 2.01 1.23 9.21
C HIS A 33 3.35 1.96 9.27
N ARG A 34 3.98 2.17 8.11
CA ARG A 34 5.34 2.72 7.95
C ARG A 34 6.43 1.93 8.68
N GLY A 35 6.25 0.62 8.76
CA GLY A 35 7.14 -0.27 9.50
C GLY A 35 6.81 -0.38 10.99
N SER A 36 7.02 0.64 11.79
CA SER A 36 6.66 0.73 13.22
C SER A 36 7.01 2.15 13.71
N ARG A 37 6.04 3.02 13.85
CA ARG A 37 6.29 4.45 14.13
C ARG A 37 6.38 4.83 15.61
N PHE A 38 6.19 3.89 16.52
CA PHE A 38 6.19 4.19 17.96
C PHE A 38 7.53 3.96 18.63
N GLU A 39 8.24 2.91 18.24
CA GLU A 39 9.53 2.53 18.82
C GLU A 39 10.70 2.92 17.93
N TYR A 40 10.47 2.96 16.62
CA TYR A 40 11.46 3.27 15.60
C TYR A 40 10.99 4.47 14.76
N ASP A 41 11.95 5.18 14.17
CA ASP A 41 11.60 6.14 13.12
C ASP A 41 10.89 5.40 11.99
N GLU A 42 9.72 5.90 11.58
CA GLU A 42 8.91 5.32 10.51
C GLU A 42 9.66 5.27 9.19
N ASN A 43 9.28 4.33 8.32
CA ASN A 43 9.86 4.19 6.98
C ASN A 43 11.39 3.95 6.97
N THR A 44 11.90 3.24 7.97
CA THR A 44 13.31 2.82 8.06
C THR A 44 13.45 1.29 8.09
N LEU A 45 14.57 0.74 7.64
CA LEU A 45 14.81 -0.70 7.69
C LEU A 45 14.72 -1.29 9.11
N PRO A 46 15.24 -0.66 10.17
CA PRO A 46 15.04 -1.14 11.54
C PRO A 46 13.56 -1.28 11.92
N ALA A 47 12.69 -0.34 11.50
CA ALA A 47 11.25 -0.40 11.77
C ALA A 47 10.59 -1.61 11.10
N PHE A 48 10.85 -1.82 9.81
CA PHE A 48 10.31 -2.97 9.07
C PHE A 48 10.84 -4.29 9.62
N LYS A 49 12.14 -4.36 9.92
CA LYS A 49 12.77 -5.55 10.49
C LYS A 49 12.15 -5.92 11.84
N ALA A 50 12.02 -4.97 12.75
CA ALA A 50 11.47 -5.20 14.09
C ALA A 50 10.02 -5.74 14.01
N SER A 51 9.19 -5.16 13.15
CA SER A 51 7.81 -5.62 12.94
C SER A 51 7.74 -7.00 12.32
N TYR A 52 8.60 -7.31 11.35
CA TYR A 52 8.69 -8.65 10.75
C TYR A 52 9.14 -9.69 11.77
N ASP A 53 10.17 -9.40 12.57
CA ASP A 53 10.69 -10.27 13.62
C ASP A 53 9.68 -10.49 14.75
N ALA A 54 8.81 -9.49 15.02
CA ALA A 54 7.67 -9.61 15.94
C ALA A 54 6.51 -10.46 15.38
N GLY A 55 6.61 -10.97 14.16
CA GLY A 55 5.62 -11.87 13.55
C GLY A 55 4.58 -11.18 12.66
N LEU A 56 4.64 -9.86 12.47
CA LEU A 56 3.74 -9.18 11.54
C LEU A 56 4.05 -9.59 10.09
N ARG A 57 3.00 -9.69 9.28
CA ARG A 57 3.07 -10.04 7.85
C ARG A 57 2.33 -9.04 6.96
N GLY A 58 1.66 -8.06 7.53
CA GLY A 58 1.09 -6.90 6.85
C GLY A 58 1.98 -5.67 7.05
N PHE A 59 2.27 -4.95 5.97
CA PHE A 59 3.11 -3.75 5.98
C PHE A 59 2.50 -2.67 5.09
N GLU A 60 2.84 -1.43 5.40
CA GLU A 60 2.54 -0.30 4.55
C GLU A 60 3.76 0.63 4.52
N THR A 61 3.99 1.30 3.41
CA THR A 61 5.09 2.23 3.18
C THR A 61 4.74 3.29 2.14
N ASP A 62 5.45 4.41 2.18
CA ASP A 62 5.19 5.58 1.35
C ASP A 62 6.35 5.84 0.38
N ILE A 63 6.05 6.05 -0.90
CA ILE A 63 7.06 6.24 -1.94
C ILE A 63 6.96 7.64 -2.52
N ARG A 64 8.10 8.36 -2.56
CA ARG A 64 8.29 9.63 -3.28
C ARG A 64 9.42 9.50 -4.28
N MET A 65 9.51 10.45 -5.21
CA MET A 65 10.61 10.46 -6.19
C MET A 65 11.46 11.71 -6.02
N THR A 66 12.77 11.52 -5.88
CA THR A 66 13.76 12.59 -5.78
C THR A 66 13.84 13.41 -7.08
N ARG A 67 14.50 14.57 -7.05
CA ARG A 67 14.69 15.42 -8.23
C ARG A 67 15.35 14.69 -9.40
N ASP A 68 16.29 13.81 -9.12
CA ASP A 68 17.04 13.00 -10.09
C ASP A 68 16.40 11.64 -10.40
N GLY A 69 15.10 11.44 -10.01
CA GLY A 69 14.31 10.29 -10.42
C GLY A 69 14.48 9.03 -9.56
N GLU A 70 15.15 9.08 -8.40
CA GLU A 70 15.26 7.93 -7.52
C GLU A 70 14.06 7.83 -6.56
N LEU A 71 13.65 6.60 -6.22
CA LEU A 71 12.49 6.33 -5.37
C LEU A 71 12.91 6.20 -3.92
N VAL A 72 12.50 7.16 -3.08
CA VAL A 72 12.81 7.21 -1.66
C VAL A 72 11.58 6.90 -0.82
N ILE A 73 11.76 6.25 0.32
CA ILE A 73 10.70 5.92 1.26
C ILE A 73 10.49 7.11 2.20
N SER A 74 9.37 7.83 2.02
CA SER A 74 9.01 9.01 2.82
C SER A 74 7.52 9.33 2.72
N HIS A 75 6.87 9.54 3.87
CA HIS A 75 5.47 9.94 3.89
C HIS A 75 5.28 11.42 3.53
N ASP A 76 5.96 12.31 4.26
CA ASP A 76 5.75 13.75 4.11
C ASP A 76 6.49 14.29 2.88
N GLU A 77 5.99 15.38 2.35
CA GLU A 77 6.64 16.13 1.28
C GLU A 77 8.03 16.66 1.71
N THR A 78 8.15 17.06 2.97
CA THR A 78 9.40 17.53 3.56
C THR A 78 9.98 16.52 4.54
N LEU A 79 11.29 16.50 4.69
CA LEU A 79 11.97 15.65 5.66
C LEU A 79 11.90 16.19 7.11
N ALA A 80 11.22 17.32 7.35
CA ALA A 80 11.32 18.13 8.57
C ALA A 80 10.85 17.42 9.85
N ARG A 81 9.86 16.50 9.76
CA ARG A 81 9.30 15.83 10.93
C ARG A 81 10.23 14.77 11.52
N LEU A 82 10.92 14.06 10.63
CA LEU A 82 11.76 12.91 11.01
C LEU A 82 13.25 13.22 11.04
N THR A 83 13.65 14.39 10.53
CA THR A 83 15.07 14.74 10.38
C THR A 83 15.31 16.22 10.67
N PRO A 84 16.57 16.63 10.93
CA PRO A 84 16.93 18.05 10.98
C PRO A 84 16.79 18.79 9.63
N CYS A 85 16.67 18.07 8.51
CA CYS A 85 16.53 18.63 7.18
C CYS A 85 15.08 19.06 6.92
N LYS A 86 14.87 20.32 6.48
CA LYS A 86 13.53 20.88 6.22
C LYS A 86 13.19 20.96 4.73
N ARG A 87 14.01 20.34 3.88
CA ARG A 87 13.85 20.43 2.42
C ARG A 87 12.74 19.48 1.93
N VAL A 88 12.16 19.86 0.81
CA VAL A 88 11.19 19.07 0.03
C VAL A 88 11.93 17.95 -0.70
N VAL A 89 11.44 16.73 -0.59
CA VAL A 89 12.04 15.50 -1.16
C VAL A 89 12.24 15.64 -2.67
N GLU A 90 11.23 16.10 -3.38
CA GLU A 90 11.23 16.25 -4.85
C GLU A 90 12.24 17.29 -5.35
N THR A 91 12.78 18.13 -4.46
CA THR A 91 13.83 19.11 -4.79
C THR A 91 15.24 18.62 -4.52
N MET A 92 15.40 17.47 -3.88
CA MET A 92 16.67 16.88 -3.49
C MET A 92 17.08 15.76 -4.44
N THR A 93 18.39 15.58 -4.64
CA THR A 93 18.92 14.39 -5.30
C THR A 93 19.02 13.23 -4.30
N ALA A 94 19.08 12.00 -4.80
CA ALA A 94 19.33 10.82 -3.98
C ALA A 94 20.64 10.95 -3.18
N TYR A 95 21.67 11.52 -3.77
CA TYR A 95 22.95 11.77 -3.09
C TYR A 95 22.81 12.72 -1.88
N GLU A 96 21.98 13.77 -2.01
CA GLU A 96 21.72 14.70 -0.91
C GLU A 96 20.91 14.02 0.20
N ILE A 97 19.89 13.22 -0.16
CA ILE A 97 19.04 12.50 0.80
C ILE A 97 19.85 11.44 1.57
N ARG A 98 20.76 10.72 0.93
CA ARG A 98 21.61 9.71 1.59
C ARG A 98 22.54 10.28 2.68
N LYS A 99 22.75 11.59 2.72
CA LYS A 99 23.50 12.27 3.78
C LYS A 99 22.67 12.67 4.99
N VAL A 100 21.34 12.58 4.86
CA VAL A 100 20.41 12.94 5.93
C VAL A 100 20.16 11.72 6.80
N LYS A 101 20.21 11.93 8.12
CA LYS A 101 19.83 10.92 9.11
C LYS A 101 18.52 11.30 9.77
N THR A 102 17.77 10.30 10.18
CA THR A 102 16.59 10.52 11.02
C THR A 102 16.97 11.00 12.42
N ASN A 103 16.00 11.42 13.22
CA ASN A 103 16.23 11.88 14.60
C ASN A 103 16.82 10.78 15.51
N GLN A 104 16.60 9.49 15.19
CA GLN A 104 17.24 8.36 15.88
C GLN A 104 18.56 7.94 15.24
N GLY A 105 19.05 8.64 14.22
CA GLY A 105 20.31 8.35 13.54
C GLY A 105 20.23 7.30 12.43
N ASN A 106 19.04 6.84 12.05
CA ASN A 106 18.85 5.87 10.98
C ASN A 106 19.02 6.51 9.59
N ASP A 107 19.34 5.67 8.60
CA ASP A 107 19.32 6.08 7.19
C ASP A 107 17.90 6.24 6.67
N LEU A 108 17.71 7.22 5.78
CA LEU A 108 16.56 7.25 4.89
C LEU A 108 16.79 6.23 3.78
N ILE A 109 15.85 5.30 3.61
CA ILE A 109 15.99 4.19 2.66
C ILE A 109 15.31 4.49 1.33
N PHE A 110 15.78 3.83 0.29
CA PHE A 110 15.21 3.87 -1.04
C PHE A 110 14.40 2.60 -1.32
N LEU A 111 13.46 2.69 -2.27
CA LEU A 111 12.57 1.59 -2.59
C LEU A 111 13.30 0.27 -2.92
N PRO A 112 14.42 0.25 -3.69
CA PRO A 112 15.16 -0.99 -3.93
C PRO A 112 15.65 -1.66 -2.65
N GLU A 113 16.09 -0.88 -1.64
CA GLU A 113 16.58 -1.43 -0.37
C GLU A 113 15.45 -2.09 0.43
N LEU A 114 14.25 -1.51 0.41
CA LEU A 114 13.07 -2.11 1.05
C LEU A 114 12.59 -3.35 0.30
N VAL A 115 12.57 -3.31 -1.03
CA VAL A 115 12.20 -4.47 -1.85
C VAL A 115 13.20 -5.62 -1.65
N ASP A 116 14.50 -5.32 -1.54
CA ASP A 116 15.55 -6.31 -1.25
C ASP A 116 15.35 -6.95 0.13
N PHE A 117 14.94 -6.17 1.13
CA PHE A 117 14.60 -6.70 2.46
C PHE A 117 13.46 -7.72 2.41
N PHE A 118 12.46 -7.52 1.55
CA PHE A 118 11.30 -8.42 1.44
C PHE A 118 11.46 -9.53 0.39
N ALA A 119 12.51 -9.53 -0.41
CA ALA A 119 12.68 -10.44 -1.55
C ALA A 119 12.71 -11.95 -1.17
N ASP A 120 13.16 -12.28 0.04
CA ASP A 120 13.23 -13.64 0.59
C ASP A 120 12.10 -13.95 1.60
N LYS A 121 11.09 -13.09 1.73
CA LYS A 121 10.02 -13.18 2.73
C LYS A 121 8.67 -13.48 2.08
N ASP A 122 8.27 -14.73 2.12
CA ASP A 122 6.99 -15.19 1.60
C ASP A 122 5.81 -14.84 2.53
N ASN A 123 4.60 -14.88 1.97
CA ASN A 123 3.33 -14.69 2.68
C ASN A 123 3.23 -13.32 3.38
N VAL A 124 3.81 -12.29 2.77
CA VAL A 124 3.65 -10.91 3.23
C VAL A 124 2.63 -10.16 2.36
N TYR A 125 1.90 -9.26 3.00
CA TYR A 125 1.03 -8.28 2.36
C TYR A 125 1.68 -6.92 2.51
N ILE A 126 1.92 -6.20 1.41
CA ILE A 126 2.55 -4.88 1.46
C ILE A 126 1.77 -3.88 0.62
N GLU A 127 1.45 -2.74 1.22
CA GLU A 127 0.90 -1.57 0.57
C GLU A 127 2.04 -0.57 0.27
N PHE A 128 2.32 -0.36 -1.00
CA PHE A 128 3.30 0.61 -1.50
C PHE A 128 2.57 1.90 -1.90
N GLU A 129 2.30 2.80 -0.94
CA GLU A 129 1.53 4.02 -1.20
C GLU A 129 2.27 5.00 -2.11
N MET A 130 1.64 5.36 -3.20
CA MET A 130 2.17 6.33 -4.17
C MET A 130 1.87 7.76 -3.73
N LYS A 131 2.89 8.48 -3.26
CA LYS A 131 2.83 9.88 -2.82
C LYS A 131 3.18 10.83 -3.97
N THR A 132 2.19 11.22 -4.76
CA THR A 132 2.37 12.05 -5.95
C THR A 132 1.76 13.46 -5.81
N LYS A 133 1.69 13.94 -4.59
CA LYS A 133 1.33 15.33 -4.25
C LYS A 133 2.53 16.04 -3.62
N PRO A 134 2.73 17.34 -3.88
CA PRO A 134 1.84 18.22 -4.65
C PRO A 134 1.86 17.91 -6.15
N VAL A 135 0.76 18.26 -6.83
CA VAL A 135 0.51 17.93 -8.25
C VAL A 135 1.60 18.51 -9.17
N GLU A 136 2.09 19.69 -8.81
CA GLU A 136 3.12 20.44 -9.56
C GLU A 136 4.46 19.67 -9.63
N SER A 137 4.76 18.89 -8.60
CA SER A 137 5.96 18.06 -8.55
C SER A 137 5.87 16.82 -9.43
N TYR A 138 4.67 16.45 -9.87
CA TYR A 138 4.39 15.27 -10.68
C TYR A 138 3.53 15.63 -11.91
N PRO A 139 4.06 16.43 -12.88
CA PRO A 139 3.42 16.59 -14.17
C PRO A 139 3.30 15.24 -14.88
N GLU A 140 2.49 15.14 -15.92
CA GLU A 140 2.07 13.88 -16.54
C GLU A 140 3.26 12.96 -16.92
N GLU A 141 4.27 13.50 -17.56
CA GLU A 141 5.47 12.75 -17.97
C GLU A 141 6.21 12.16 -16.75
N ARG A 142 6.47 13.01 -15.75
CA ARG A 142 7.12 12.57 -14.51
C ARG A 142 6.25 11.58 -13.71
N LEU A 143 4.93 11.76 -13.72
CA LEU A 143 4.00 10.82 -13.09
C LEU A 143 4.05 9.45 -13.77
N ARG A 144 4.14 9.41 -15.10
CA ARG A 144 4.30 8.18 -15.87
C ARG A 144 5.62 7.48 -15.52
N GLU A 145 6.73 8.21 -15.54
CA GLU A 145 8.04 7.68 -15.13
C GLU A 145 8.01 7.11 -13.71
N TYR A 146 7.42 7.86 -12.78
CA TYR A 146 7.25 7.44 -11.40
C TYR A 146 6.47 6.13 -11.28
N CYS A 147 5.28 6.05 -11.88
CA CYS A 147 4.44 4.85 -11.81
C CYS A 147 5.13 3.63 -12.41
N GLU A 148 5.76 3.79 -13.56
CA GLU A 148 6.49 2.71 -14.23
C GLU A 148 7.68 2.22 -13.39
N LYS A 149 8.49 3.15 -12.86
CA LYS A 149 9.65 2.83 -12.01
C LYS A 149 9.23 2.15 -10.70
N VAL A 150 8.16 2.65 -10.05
CA VAL A 150 7.60 2.03 -8.83
C VAL A 150 7.17 0.60 -9.11
N TYR A 151 6.33 0.37 -10.12
CA TYR A 151 5.84 -0.97 -10.44
C TYR A 151 6.99 -1.93 -10.76
N ASN A 152 7.88 -1.54 -11.67
CA ASN A 152 8.98 -2.39 -12.08
C ASN A 152 9.92 -2.74 -10.92
N THR A 153 10.23 -1.78 -10.04
CA THR A 153 11.08 -2.02 -8.86
C THR A 153 10.42 -2.98 -7.88
N VAL A 154 9.14 -2.74 -7.55
CA VAL A 154 8.39 -3.56 -6.57
C VAL A 154 8.15 -4.97 -7.08
N MET A 155 7.77 -5.12 -8.35
CA MET A 155 7.39 -6.43 -8.90
C MET A 155 8.59 -7.30 -9.29
N ALA A 156 9.77 -6.71 -9.52
CA ALA A 156 10.97 -7.45 -9.94
C ALA A 156 11.40 -8.54 -8.96
N LYS A 157 11.15 -8.35 -7.66
CA LYS A 157 11.57 -9.29 -6.59
C LYS A 157 10.42 -9.75 -5.71
N LYS A 158 9.16 -9.56 -6.17
CA LYS A 158 7.98 -9.96 -5.40
C LYS A 158 7.95 -11.49 -5.23
N PRO A 159 7.95 -12.02 -3.99
CA PRO A 159 7.78 -13.45 -3.74
C PRO A 159 6.42 -13.95 -4.26
N ALA A 160 6.37 -15.20 -4.72
CA ALA A 160 5.20 -15.77 -5.39
C ALA A 160 3.93 -15.76 -4.51
N ASN A 161 4.08 -16.04 -3.21
CA ASN A 161 2.98 -16.16 -2.27
C ASN A 161 2.69 -14.85 -1.52
N SER A 162 3.29 -13.74 -1.92
CA SER A 162 3.06 -12.42 -1.32
C SER A 162 2.07 -11.60 -2.15
N LEU A 163 1.33 -10.70 -1.48
CA LEU A 163 0.39 -9.79 -2.11
C LEU A 163 0.89 -8.35 -1.96
N TYR A 164 1.12 -7.70 -3.09
CA TYR A 164 1.58 -6.31 -3.15
C TYR A 164 0.53 -5.44 -3.81
N LEU A 165 0.22 -4.31 -3.19
CA LEU A 165 -0.78 -3.35 -3.60
C LEU A 165 -0.15 -1.98 -3.80
N PHE A 166 -0.78 -1.17 -4.65
CA PHE A 166 -0.37 0.20 -4.91
C PHE A 166 -1.49 1.18 -4.53
N PRO A 167 -1.56 1.58 -3.25
CA PRO A 167 -2.48 2.60 -2.78
C PRO A 167 -2.12 3.99 -3.29
N SER A 168 -3.10 4.86 -3.45
CA SER A 168 -2.91 6.31 -3.56
C SER A 168 -4.18 7.09 -3.23
N SER A 169 -3.99 8.29 -2.70
CA SER A 169 -5.04 9.33 -2.65
C SER A 169 -5.04 10.23 -3.89
N ASP A 170 -4.08 10.06 -4.78
CA ASP A 170 -4.03 10.76 -6.07
C ASP A 170 -4.59 9.87 -7.18
N LYS A 171 -5.80 10.17 -7.61
CA LYS A 171 -6.48 9.43 -8.68
C LYS A 171 -5.73 9.43 -10.01
N ARG A 172 -4.89 10.44 -10.27
CA ARG A 172 -4.06 10.49 -11.48
C ARG A 172 -3.03 9.36 -11.45
N ALA A 173 -2.40 9.11 -10.30
CA ALA A 173 -1.44 8.02 -10.11
C ALA A 173 -2.12 6.66 -10.30
N LEU A 174 -3.30 6.44 -9.73
CA LEU A 174 -4.06 5.20 -9.89
C LEU A 174 -4.46 4.96 -11.35
N LYS A 175 -4.93 6.00 -12.06
CA LYS A 175 -5.27 5.91 -13.49
C LYS A 175 -4.04 5.64 -14.35
N MET A 176 -2.93 6.32 -14.08
CA MET A 176 -1.66 6.12 -14.79
C MET A 176 -1.12 4.69 -14.56
N MET A 177 -1.13 4.21 -13.31
CA MET A 177 -0.70 2.86 -12.97
C MET A 177 -1.55 1.80 -13.67
N ARG A 178 -2.89 1.96 -13.70
CA ARG A 178 -3.79 1.06 -14.44
C ARG A 178 -3.57 1.09 -15.94
N LEU A 179 -3.26 2.27 -16.51
CA LEU A 179 -2.97 2.41 -17.93
C LEU A 179 -1.69 1.66 -18.33
N LEU A 180 -0.66 1.74 -17.50
CA LEU A 180 0.63 1.09 -17.75
C LEU A 180 0.60 -0.42 -17.45
N HIS A 181 -0.14 -0.80 -16.41
CA HIS A 181 -0.21 -2.17 -15.89
C HIS A 181 -1.67 -2.58 -15.64
N PRO A 182 -2.38 -3.10 -16.65
CA PRO A 182 -3.83 -3.36 -16.57
C PRO A 182 -4.28 -4.28 -15.45
N ASP A 183 -3.43 -5.24 -15.04
CA ASP A 183 -3.76 -6.25 -14.02
C ASP A 183 -3.25 -5.87 -12.62
N VAL A 184 -2.75 -4.63 -12.44
CA VAL A 184 -2.19 -4.19 -11.16
C VAL A 184 -3.25 -4.13 -10.06
N ASP A 185 -2.87 -4.55 -8.86
CA ASP A 185 -3.71 -4.44 -7.65
C ASP A 185 -3.61 -3.02 -7.08
N LEU A 186 -4.71 -2.28 -7.17
CA LEU A 186 -4.83 -0.90 -6.71
C LEU A 186 -5.74 -0.78 -5.49
N LEU A 187 -5.47 0.26 -4.66
CA LEU A 187 -6.34 0.68 -3.56
C LEU A 187 -6.54 2.19 -3.64
N LEU A 188 -7.79 2.64 -3.60
CA LEU A 188 -8.13 4.05 -3.55
C LEU A 188 -8.18 4.51 -2.09
N ILE A 189 -7.35 5.49 -1.73
CA ILE A 189 -7.39 6.13 -0.39
C ILE A 189 -8.27 7.36 -0.46
N ILE A 190 -9.30 7.39 0.42
CA ILE A 190 -10.23 8.52 0.57
C ILE A 190 -10.25 8.97 2.02
N SER A 191 -10.16 10.28 2.25
CA SER A 191 -10.22 10.87 3.61
C SER A 191 -11.63 11.00 4.17
N LYS A 192 -12.66 10.56 3.43
CA LYS A 192 -14.07 10.51 3.85
C LYS A 192 -14.40 9.15 4.47
N PRO A 193 -15.47 9.06 5.28
CA PRO A 193 -16.02 7.78 5.73
C PRO A 193 -16.48 6.92 4.56
N ILE A 194 -16.62 5.62 4.82
CA ILE A 194 -17.23 4.71 3.86
C ILE A 194 -18.72 5.05 3.69
N CYS A 195 -19.14 5.31 2.46
CA CYS A 195 -20.51 5.59 2.09
C CYS A 195 -20.74 5.22 0.61
N GLU A 196 -21.97 5.28 0.14
CA GLU A 196 -22.32 4.94 -1.24
C GLU A 196 -21.50 5.75 -2.26
N GLU A 197 -21.31 7.06 -2.04
CA GLU A 197 -20.50 7.92 -2.91
C GLU A 197 -19.06 7.40 -3.06
N THR A 198 -18.40 7.06 -1.93
CA THR A 198 -17.01 6.60 -1.92
C THR A 198 -16.85 5.21 -2.52
N ILE A 199 -17.85 4.35 -2.35
CA ILE A 199 -17.89 3.02 -2.97
C ILE A 199 -18.07 3.15 -4.49
N LEU A 200 -19.03 3.96 -4.95
CA LEU A 200 -19.27 4.20 -6.38
C LEU A 200 -18.03 4.79 -7.05
N GLU A 201 -17.33 5.70 -6.39
CA GLU A 201 -16.10 6.27 -6.91
C GLU A 201 -15.02 5.19 -7.17
N ALA A 202 -14.82 4.25 -6.26
CA ALA A 202 -13.90 3.13 -6.46
C ALA A 202 -14.34 2.22 -7.61
N ILE A 203 -15.63 1.92 -7.69
CA ILE A 203 -16.24 1.11 -8.76
C ILE A 203 -16.02 1.76 -10.13
N ASP A 204 -16.27 3.07 -10.27
CA ASP A 204 -16.10 3.83 -11.51
C ASP A 204 -14.66 3.83 -12.01
N MET A 205 -13.70 3.73 -11.08
CA MET A 205 -12.28 3.58 -11.40
C MET A 205 -11.85 2.12 -11.65
N GLY A 206 -12.75 1.15 -11.53
CA GLY A 206 -12.44 -0.28 -11.61
C GLY A 206 -11.54 -0.77 -10.48
N ILE A 207 -11.56 -0.10 -9.31
CA ILE A 207 -10.74 -0.41 -8.14
C ILE A 207 -11.59 -1.18 -7.13
N LYS A 208 -11.09 -2.33 -6.69
CA LYS A 208 -11.81 -3.26 -5.80
C LYS A 208 -11.52 -3.03 -4.31
N ARG A 209 -10.58 -2.14 -3.99
CA ARG A 209 -10.13 -1.90 -2.61
C ARG A 209 -10.21 -0.42 -2.27
N LEU A 210 -10.77 -0.13 -1.10
CA LEU A 210 -11.01 1.22 -0.62
C LEU A 210 -10.41 1.37 0.78
N GLY A 211 -9.52 2.32 0.95
CA GLY A 211 -9.02 2.80 2.24
C GLY A 211 -9.76 4.07 2.63
N CYS A 212 -10.52 4.04 3.71
CA CYS A 212 -11.31 5.18 4.19
C CYS A 212 -11.17 5.37 5.70
N ARG A 213 -11.60 6.52 6.22
CA ARG A 213 -11.64 6.73 7.66
C ARG A 213 -12.74 5.87 8.29
N ILE A 214 -12.42 5.27 9.42
CA ILE A 214 -13.40 4.72 10.34
C ILE A 214 -13.75 5.88 11.29
N GLU A 215 -14.98 6.36 11.22
CA GLU A 215 -15.52 7.24 12.27
C GLU A 215 -15.99 6.34 13.39
N GLY A 216 -15.30 6.47 14.55
CA GLY A 216 -15.67 5.80 15.79
C GLY A 216 -16.76 6.55 16.54
#